data_0db852b35c1b5b95da1ce5a7b8fe6c7b
#
_entry.id   0db852b35c1b5b95da1ce5a7b8fe6c7b
#
_cell.length_a   1.000
_cell.length_b   1.000
_cell.length_c   1.000
_cell.angle_alpha   90.00
_cell.angle_beta   90.00
_cell.angle_gamma   90.00
#
_symmetry.space_group_name_H-M   'P 1'
#
loop_
_entity.id
_entity.type
_entity.pdbx_description
1 polymer ?
#
loop_
_entity_poly.entity_id
_entity_poly.type
_entity_poly.pdbx_seq_one_letter_code
_entity_poly.pdbx_strand_id
1 'polypeptide(L)'
;MSILRAQTLRLRGWAPKAGWLAWRNYDFQLTTYAILLTTFGLAMAYSNTVGSTHESVTINSPFVRSIMWGVIAVVVLALTTAFDYKWLRSFSWPLYLINIVLLVLTLRIGVGTGEAGTAARWVVIAGFQFQFSELAKMIMVVVFAAFLAERQDRIKSPWTILGVLCVLGPPWILVLMQPDLGTSLVLVATLAGLLFMSGASLLWLGTLSGTVVAAIPFVWSRMADYQQARILTVLNPWADPQGAGYQVIQAQTAVNAGGLAGKGLTNGAVSLPVSTTDFVWGVLAEELGFIGAIVVLILFTLLIWRLLVCSWRATEPFAMLLSAGMATMIFFQVVVNVGMVIGLVPVTGIPLPFVSYGGASLVSLAAGLGTLQSTNLRRERPEW
;
A
#
# COMPACT_ATOMS: atom_id res chain seq x y z
N MET A 1 2.85 44.74 31.52
CA MET A 1 2.25 45.07 30.20
C MET A 1 2.77 44.17 29.06
N SER A 2 3.23 42.95 29.32
CA SER A 2 3.86 42.03 28.34
C SER A 2 3.11 40.71 28.09
N ILE A 3 2.14 40.35 28.90
CA ILE A 3 1.41 39.04 28.77
C ILE A 3 0.17 39.17 27.88
N LEU A 4 -0.45 40.34 27.78
CA LEU A 4 -1.62 40.58 26.93
C LEU A 4 -1.30 40.70 25.42
N ARG A 5 -0.03 41.04 25.06
CA ARG A 5 0.40 41.07 23.64
C ARG A 5 0.65 39.70 23.04
N ALA A 6 0.96 38.71 23.88
CA ALA A 6 1.20 37.33 23.40
C ALA A 6 -0.07 36.56 23.09
N GLN A 7 -1.21 36.91 23.71
CA GLN A 7 -2.50 36.26 23.45
C GLN A 7 -3.22 36.78 22.20
N THR A 8 -3.02 38.04 21.82
CA THR A 8 -3.64 38.60 20.61
C THR A 8 -3.00 38.16 19.31
N LEU A 9 -1.75 37.66 19.36
CA LEU A 9 -1.07 37.08 18.19
C LEU A 9 -1.55 35.65 17.88
N ARG A 10 -2.14 34.92 18.83
CA ARG A 10 -2.66 33.56 18.62
C ARG A 10 -4.04 33.51 17.97
N LEU A 11 -4.79 34.60 17.96
CA LEU A 11 -6.16 34.62 17.40
C LEU A 11 -6.26 35.15 15.97
N ARG A 12 -5.14 35.64 15.37
CA ARG A 12 -5.11 36.16 13.99
C ARG A 12 -4.86 35.07 12.92
N GLY A 13 -4.69 33.80 13.28
CA GLY A 13 -4.37 32.68 12.38
C GLY A 13 -5.55 31.88 11.85
N TRP A 14 -6.80 32.29 12.10
CA TRP A 14 -7.99 31.48 11.76
C TRP A 14 -8.82 32.02 10.59
N ALA A 15 -8.20 32.71 9.65
CA ALA A 15 -8.84 32.93 8.37
C ALA A 15 -8.34 31.86 7.37
N PRO A 16 -9.20 30.96 6.84
CA PRO A 16 -8.81 30.15 5.71
C PRO A 16 -8.59 31.11 4.53
N LYS A 17 -7.36 31.37 4.17
CA LYS A 17 -7.04 31.95 2.86
C LYS A 17 -7.34 30.85 1.80
N ALA A 18 -8.62 30.47 1.70
CA ALA A 18 -9.16 29.69 0.60
C ALA A 18 -9.22 30.61 -0.61
N GLY A 19 -8.16 30.66 -1.38
CA GLY A 19 -8.06 31.43 -2.60
C GLY A 19 -7.15 30.71 -3.58
N TRP A 20 -7.03 31.24 -4.75
CA TRP A 20 -6.16 30.79 -5.86
C TRP A 20 -4.75 30.33 -5.47
N LEU A 21 -4.23 30.76 -4.31
CA LEU A 21 -2.95 30.32 -3.75
C LEU A 21 -2.93 28.86 -3.33
N ALA A 22 -4.05 28.29 -2.87
CA ALA A 22 -4.13 26.90 -2.46
C ALA A 22 -3.86 25.95 -3.63
N TRP A 23 -4.48 26.16 -4.77
CA TRP A 23 -4.27 25.34 -5.97
C TRP A 23 -2.85 25.43 -6.54
N ARG A 24 -2.14 26.53 -6.34
CA ARG A 24 -0.72 26.67 -6.71
C ARG A 24 0.20 25.75 -5.89
N ASN A 25 -0.23 25.28 -4.75
CA ASN A 25 0.49 24.33 -3.91
C ASN A 25 0.08 22.87 -4.18
N TYR A 26 -0.92 22.63 -5.06
CA TYR A 26 -1.31 21.27 -5.43
C TYR A 26 -0.17 20.58 -6.17
N ASP A 27 0.10 19.33 -5.77
CA ASP A 27 1.17 18.55 -6.38
C ASP A 27 0.65 17.75 -7.58
N PHE A 28 0.64 18.41 -8.75
CA PHE A 28 0.20 17.78 -10.00
C PHE A 28 1.06 16.56 -10.38
N GLN A 29 2.37 16.58 -10.09
CA GLN A 29 3.25 15.47 -10.43
C GLN A 29 2.84 14.19 -9.68
N LEU A 30 2.56 14.30 -8.37
CA LEU A 30 2.09 13.18 -7.55
C LEU A 30 0.83 12.54 -8.13
N THR A 31 -0.16 13.36 -8.49
CA THR A 31 -1.42 12.90 -9.08
C THR A 31 -1.22 12.32 -10.49
N THR A 32 -0.37 12.94 -11.31
CA THR A 32 -0.08 12.45 -12.67
C THR A 32 0.56 11.07 -12.63
N TYR A 33 1.55 10.84 -11.77
CA TYR A 33 2.18 9.52 -11.67
C TYR A 33 1.20 8.44 -11.21
N ALA A 34 0.32 8.75 -10.26
CA ALA A 34 -0.73 7.83 -9.82
C ALA A 34 -1.74 7.51 -10.94
N ILE A 35 -2.16 8.53 -11.72
CA ILE A 35 -3.05 8.33 -12.86
C ILE A 35 -2.39 7.48 -13.93
N LEU A 36 -1.12 7.75 -14.29
CA LEU A 36 -0.40 6.95 -15.27
C LEU A 36 -0.29 5.49 -14.84
N LEU A 37 0.07 5.21 -13.58
CA LEU A 37 0.11 3.85 -13.04
C LEU A 37 -1.26 3.17 -13.08
N THR A 38 -2.32 3.89 -12.72
CA THR A 38 -3.70 3.38 -12.78
C THR A 38 -4.11 3.09 -14.23
N THR A 39 -3.66 3.90 -15.20
CA THR A 39 -3.91 3.65 -16.63
C THR A 39 -3.24 2.36 -17.09
N PHE A 40 -2.01 2.07 -16.65
CA PHE A 40 -1.39 0.76 -16.89
C PHE A 40 -2.20 -0.38 -16.26
N GLY A 41 -2.70 -0.20 -15.04
CA GLY A 41 -3.59 -1.17 -14.39
C GLY A 41 -4.88 -1.43 -15.17
N LEU A 42 -5.50 -0.38 -15.70
CA LEU A 42 -6.69 -0.51 -16.57
C LEU A 42 -6.36 -1.22 -17.89
N ALA A 43 -5.21 -0.97 -18.49
CA ALA A 43 -4.77 -1.66 -19.69
C ALA A 43 -4.55 -3.15 -19.43
N MET A 44 -3.94 -3.53 -18.30
CA MET A 44 -3.78 -4.93 -17.90
C MET A 44 -5.12 -5.60 -17.59
N ALA A 45 -6.04 -4.91 -16.93
CA ALA A 45 -7.38 -5.43 -16.68
C ALA A 45 -8.18 -5.65 -17.98
N TYR A 46 -8.03 -4.77 -18.97
CA TYR A 46 -8.61 -4.92 -20.30
C TYR A 46 -8.00 -6.13 -21.00
N SER A 47 -6.68 -6.21 -21.05
CA SER A 47 -5.97 -7.31 -21.71
C SER A 47 -6.35 -8.65 -21.11
N ASN A 48 -6.42 -8.76 -19.80
CA ASN A 48 -6.83 -9.99 -19.14
C ASN A 48 -8.30 -10.38 -19.43
N THR A 49 -9.20 -9.39 -19.58
CA THR A 49 -10.61 -9.65 -19.90
C THR A 49 -10.78 -10.13 -21.34
N VAL A 50 -10.09 -9.52 -22.30
CA VAL A 50 -10.27 -9.80 -23.73
C VAL A 50 -9.33 -10.90 -24.22
N GLY A 51 -8.08 -10.90 -23.74
CA GLY A 51 -7.03 -11.79 -24.21
C GLY A 51 -7.09 -13.19 -23.59
N SER A 52 -7.08 -13.29 -22.26
CA SER A 52 -6.94 -14.58 -21.57
C SER A 52 -8.26 -15.33 -21.39
N THR A 53 -9.37 -14.62 -21.17
CA THR A 53 -10.69 -15.27 -20.95
C THR A 53 -11.56 -15.32 -22.18
N HIS A 54 -11.19 -14.59 -23.25
CA HIS A 54 -12.01 -14.41 -24.46
C HIS A 54 -13.47 -14.02 -24.15
N GLU A 55 -13.69 -13.40 -22.96
CA GLU A 55 -15.01 -12.97 -22.53
C GLU A 55 -15.38 -11.65 -23.23
N SER A 56 -16.63 -11.51 -23.60
CA SER A 56 -17.18 -10.23 -24.03
C SER A 56 -17.12 -9.25 -22.86
N VAL A 57 -16.78 -7.99 -23.13
CA VAL A 57 -16.75 -6.93 -22.11
C VAL A 57 -18.17 -6.72 -21.58
N THR A 58 -18.44 -7.22 -20.37
CA THR A 58 -19.71 -7.11 -19.65
C THR A 58 -19.55 -6.26 -18.39
N ILE A 59 -20.65 -5.86 -17.76
CA ILE A 59 -20.63 -5.08 -16.51
C ILE A 59 -19.87 -5.83 -15.39
N ASN A 60 -19.84 -7.15 -15.45
CA ASN A 60 -19.17 -7.99 -14.46
C ASN A 60 -17.69 -8.25 -14.77
N SER A 61 -17.22 -7.84 -15.94
CA SER A 61 -15.81 -8.06 -16.31
C SER A 61 -14.86 -7.29 -15.42
N PRO A 62 -13.64 -7.81 -15.15
CA PRO A 62 -12.60 -7.13 -14.36
C PRO A 62 -12.30 -5.71 -14.89
N PHE A 63 -12.32 -5.52 -16.19
CA PHE A 63 -12.07 -4.22 -16.82
C PHE A 63 -13.13 -3.18 -16.45
N VAL A 64 -14.43 -3.48 -16.61
CA VAL A 64 -15.50 -2.52 -16.28
C VAL A 64 -15.53 -2.23 -14.78
N ARG A 65 -15.33 -3.24 -13.93
CA ARG A 65 -15.20 -3.06 -12.49
C ARG A 65 -13.99 -2.18 -12.13
N SER A 66 -12.85 -2.33 -12.83
CA SER A 66 -11.68 -1.47 -12.64
C SER A 66 -11.97 0.00 -12.95
N ILE A 67 -12.71 0.28 -14.03
CA ILE A 67 -13.15 1.65 -14.35
C ILE A 67 -14.04 2.21 -13.25
N MET A 68 -15.03 1.42 -12.77
CA MET A 68 -15.91 1.86 -11.67
C MET A 68 -15.11 2.20 -10.41
N TRP A 69 -14.16 1.35 -10.01
CA TRP A 69 -13.28 1.61 -8.88
C TRP A 69 -12.35 2.81 -9.13
N GLY A 70 -11.89 3.01 -10.36
CA GLY A 70 -11.12 4.18 -10.77
C GLY A 70 -11.91 5.49 -10.58
N VAL A 71 -13.18 5.51 -10.99
CA VAL A 71 -14.07 6.67 -10.78
C VAL A 71 -14.28 6.93 -9.28
N ILE A 72 -14.58 5.88 -8.50
CA ILE A 72 -14.72 5.99 -7.03
C ILE A 72 -13.41 6.53 -6.41
N ALA A 73 -12.26 6.04 -6.84
CA ALA A 73 -10.96 6.48 -6.35
C ALA A 73 -10.71 7.97 -6.64
N VAL A 74 -11.07 8.47 -7.82
CA VAL A 74 -10.97 9.90 -8.15
C VAL A 74 -11.88 10.74 -7.26
N VAL A 75 -13.13 10.30 -7.03
CA VAL A 75 -14.05 10.98 -6.11
C VAL A 75 -13.49 11.01 -4.69
N VAL A 76 -12.98 9.87 -4.20
CA VAL A 76 -12.38 9.78 -2.86
C VAL A 76 -11.14 10.66 -2.75
N LEU A 77 -10.26 10.68 -3.78
CA LEU A 77 -9.11 11.58 -3.81
C LEU A 77 -9.55 13.04 -3.72
N ALA A 78 -10.55 13.46 -4.47
CA ALA A 78 -11.07 14.83 -4.44
C ALA A 78 -11.66 15.19 -3.07
N LEU A 79 -12.48 14.29 -2.47
CA LEU A 79 -13.08 14.49 -1.15
C LEU A 79 -12.01 14.59 -0.06
N THR A 80 -11.02 13.69 -0.04
CA THR A 80 -9.96 13.70 0.97
C THR A 80 -8.99 14.86 0.78
N THR A 81 -8.81 15.35 -0.46
CA THR A 81 -8.07 16.59 -0.74
C THR A 81 -8.78 17.82 -0.17
N ALA A 82 -10.10 17.88 -0.30
CA ALA A 82 -10.91 18.96 0.24
C ALA A 82 -10.98 18.95 1.78
N PHE A 83 -10.94 17.77 2.37
CA PHE A 83 -11.00 17.58 3.82
C PHE A 83 -9.70 18.01 4.50
N ASP A 84 -9.77 18.67 5.67
CA ASP A 84 -8.57 19.11 6.39
C ASP A 84 -7.88 17.91 7.08
N TYR A 85 -6.63 17.65 6.68
CA TYR A 85 -5.82 16.56 7.23
C TYR A 85 -5.63 16.62 8.76
N LYS A 86 -5.76 17.81 9.37
CA LYS A 86 -5.67 18.01 10.82
C LYS A 86 -6.75 17.22 11.58
N TRP A 87 -7.93 17.06 10.96
CA TRP A 87 -8.98 16.19 11.51
C TRP A 87 -8.55 14.73 11.54
N LEU A 88 -7.85 14.23 10.50
CA LEU A 88 -7.34 12.85 10.52
C LEU A 88 -6.38 12.60 11.68
N ARG A 89 -5.52 13.57 11.99
CA ARG A 89 -4.65 13.50 13.17
C ARG A 89 -5.48 13.42 14.45
N SER A 90 -6.48 14.30 14.61
CA SER A 90 -7.33 14.33 15.81
C SER A 90 -8.19 13.08 15.97
N PHE A 91 -8.66 12.51 14.85
CA PHE A 91 -9.47 11.30 14.81
C PHE A 91 -8.63 10.01 14.62
N SER A 92 -7.32 10.05 14.77
CA SER A 92 -6.46 8.87 14.59
C SER A 92 -6.84 7.69 15.50
N TRP A 93 -7.19 7.93 16.77
CA TRP A 93 -7.64 6.90 17.69
C TRP A 93 -9.03 6.34 17.38
N PRO A 94 -10.07 7.14 17.10
CA PRO A 94 -11.32 6.63 16.54
C PRO A 94 -11.12 5.80 15.26
N LEU A 95 -10.27 6.25 14.32
CA LEU A 95 -9.94 5.49 13.12
C LEU A 95 -9.26 4.16 13.44
N TYR A 96 -8.36 4.14 14.42
CA TYR A 96 -7.75 2.92 14.91
C TYR A 96 -8.79 1.93 15.45
N LEU A 97 -9.72 2.38 16.27
CA LEU A 97 -10.79 1.53 16.80
C LEU A 97 -11.70 1.01 15.68
N ILE A 98 -12.08 1.86 14.73
CA ILE A 98 -12.83 1.44 13.54
C ILE A 98 -12.07 0.37 12.77
N ASN A 99 -10.75 0.55 12.57
CA ASN A 99 -9.90 -0.43 11.92
C ASN A 99 -9.93 -1.79 12.62
N ILE A 100 -9.78 -1.81 13.95
CA ILE A 100 -9.88 -3.05 14.74
C ILE A 100 -11.24 -3.71 14.54
N VAL A 101 -12.33 -2.95 14.63
CA VAL A 101 -13.70 -3.47 14.44
C VAL A 101 -13.86 -4.07 13.04
N LEU A 102 -13.39 -3.40 11.99
CA LEU A 102 -13.46 -3.89 10.60
C LEU A 102 -12.65 -5.18 10.40
N LEU A 103 -11.47 -5.26 11.01
CA LEU A 103 -10.64 -6.48 10.95
C LEU A 103 -11.29 -7.64 11.71
N VAL A 104 -11.87 -7.39 12.89
CA VAL A 104 -12.63 -8.40 13.66
C VAL A 104 -13.88 -8.84 12.88
N LEU A 105 -14.59 -7.89 12.27
CA LEU A 105 -15.75 -8.18 11.43
C LEU A 105 -15.37 -9.10 10.25
N THR A 106 -14.24 -8.83 9.59
CA THR A 106 -13.71 -9.69 8.52
C THR A 106 -13.50 -11.13 9.00
N LEU A 107 -12.98 -11.34 10.20
CA LEU A 107 -12.82 -12.68 10.77
C LEU A 107 -14.14 -13.41 11.04
N ARG A 108 -15.25 -12.66 11.25
CA ARG A 108 -16.56 -13.24 11.59
C ARG A 108 -17.44 -13.52 10.38
N ILE A 109 -17.46 -12.60 9.41
CA ILE A 109 -18.36 -12.66 8.25
C ILE A 109 -17.62 -12.74 6.91
N GLY A 110 -16.29 -12.74 6.94
CA GLY A 110 -15.49 -12.81 5.73
C GLY A 110 -15.67 -14.13 4.99
N VAL A 111 -15.55 -14.04 3.67
CA VAL A 111 -15.58 -15.19 2.76
C VAL A 111 -14.15 -15.47 2.30
N GLY A 112 -13.78 -16.75 2.30
CA GLY A 112 -12.50 -17.22 1.75
C GLY A 112 -12.64 -17.55 0.26
N THR A 113 -11.65 -17.14 -0.53
CA THR A 113 -11.58 -17.46 -1.98
C THR A 113 -10.50 -18.49 -2.31
N GLY A 114 -9.90 -19.15 -1.30
CA GLY A 114 -8.82 -20.12 -1.51
C GLY A 114 -9.31 -21.57 -1.49
N GLU A 115 -8.54 -22.48 -2.10
CA GLU A 115 -8.76 -23.93 -2.14
C GLU A 115 -8.95 -24.57 -0.74
N ALA A 116 -8.56 -23.91 0.33
CA ALA A 116 -8.68 -24.38 1.70
C ALA A 116 -9.93 -23.88 2.45
N GLY A 117 -10.79 -23.02 1.86
CA GLY A 117 -12.05 -22.55 2.48
C GLY A 117 -11.91 -21.78 3.81
N THR A 118 -10.70 -21.64 4.35
CA THR A 118 -10.43 -21.19 5.72
C THR A 118 -9.97 -19.74 5.86
N ALA A 119 -9.61 -19.07 4.77
CA ALA A 119 -9.08 -17.71 4.80
C ALA A 119 -10.16 -16.67 4.59
N ALA A 120 -10.87 -16.26 5.65
CA ALA A 120 -11.87 -15.21 5.62
C ALA A 120 -11.20 -13.83 5.44
N ARG A 121 -10.94 -13.41 4.19
CA ARG A 121 -10.25 -12.14 3.86
C ARG A 121 -11.14 -11.10 3.20
N TRP A 122 -12.21 -11.53 2.56
CA TRP A 122 -13.06 -10.69 1.74
C TRP A 122 -14.45 -10.57 2.36
N VAL A 123 -14.99 -9.37 2.40
CA VAL A 123 -16.38 -9.14 2.78
C VAL A 123 -17.14 -8.73 1.52
N VAL A 124 -18.25 -9.42 1.25
CA VAL A 124 -19.10 -9.10 0.09
C VAL A 124 -20.12 -8.04 0.50
N ILE A 125 -20.03 -6.85 -0.08
CA ILE A 125 -20.94 -5.73 0.14
C ILE A 125 -21.59 -5.38 -1.19
N ALA A 126 -22.91 -5.52 -1.28
CA ALA A 126 -23.67 -5.23 -2.51
C ALA A 126 -23.13 -5.94 -3.79
N GLY A 127 -22.60 -7.17 -3.66
CA GLY A 127 -22.03 -7.93 -4.76
C GLY A 127 -20.57 -7.58 -5.09
N PHE A 128 -19.95 -6.63 -4.38
CA PHE A 128 -18.54 -6.29 -4.51
C PHE A 128 -17.74 -6.92 -3.37
N GLN A 129 -16.61 -7.52 -3.71
CA GLN A 129 -15.66 -8.03 -2.73
C GLN A 129 -14.77 -6.88 -2.23
N PHE A 130 -14.79 -6.63 -0.94
CA PHE A 130 -14.00 -5.60 -0.28
C PHE A 130 -13.08 -6.24 0.75
N GLN A 131 -11.79 -5.90 0.69
CA GLN A 131 -10.78 -6.39 1.63
C GLN A 131 -10.42 -5.27 2.61
N PHE A 132 -10.87 -5.40 3.87
CA PHE A 132 -10.62 -4.37 4.88
C PHE A 132 -9.16 -4.27 5.30
N SER A 133 -8.34 -5.31 5.12
CA SER A 133 -6.90 -5.25 5.38
C SER A 133 -6.17 -4.29 4.43
N GLU A 134 -6.71 -4.03 3.23
CA GLU A 134 -6.19 -2.99 2.32
C GLU A 134 -6.40 -1.58 2.89
N LEU A 135 -7.60 -1.31 3.43
CA LEU A 135 -7.89 -0.06 4.11
C LEU A 135 -7.08 0.08 5.41
N ALA A 136 -6.90 -1.03 6.13
CA ALA A 136 -6.14 -1.07 7.37
C ALA A 136 -4.70 -0.56 7.18
N LYS A 137 -4.03 -0.88 6.08
CA LYS A 137 -2.68 -0.38 5.78
C LYS A 137 -2.63 1.14 5.81
N MET A 138 -3.57 1.79 5.13
CA MET A 138 -3.63 3.25 5.06
C MET A 138 -4.01 3.88 6.39
N ILE A 139 -4.99 3.31 7.11
CA ILE A 139 -5.35 3.77 8.45
C ILE A 139 -4.15 3.68 9.38
N MET A 140 -3.37 2.59 9.33
CA MET A 140 -2.19 2.42 10.18
C MET A 140 -1.07 3.40 9.83
N VAL A 141 -0.89 3.80 8.56
CA VAL A 141 0.01 4.90 8.21
C VAL A 141 -0.39 6.18 8.95
N VAL A 142 -1.69 6.53 8.96
CA VAL A 142 -2.22 7.71 9.67
C VAL A 142 -2.00 7.60 11.18
N VAL A 143 -2.32 6.45 11.76
CA VAL A 143 -2.21 6.19 13.21
C VAL A 143 -0.75 6.25 13.67
N PHE A 144 0.17 5.57 12.95
CA PHE A 144 1.59 5.61 13.27
C PHE A 144 2.17 7.02 13.11
N ALA A 145 1.80 7.74 12.03
CA ALA A 145 2.24 9.12 11.83
C ALA A 145 1.76 10.03 12.95
N ALA A 146 0.49 9.90 13.39
CA ALA A 146 -0.04 10.69 14.50
C ALA A 146 0.67 10.36 15.83
N PHE A 147 0.81 9.05 16.15
CA PHE A 147 1.45 8.60 17.37
C PHE A 147 2.90 9.06 17.49
N LEU A 148 3.67 8.93 16.40
CA LEU A 148 5.09 9.32 16.38
C LEU A 148 5.27 10.84 16.35
N ALA A 149 4.40 11.57 15.63
CA ALA A 149 4.43 13.02 15.59
C ALA A 149 4.20 13.68 16.97
N GLU A 150 3.35 13.06 17.80
CA GLU A 150 3.11 13.53 19.18
C GLU A 150 4.30 13.28 20.12
N ARG A 151 5.19 12.38 19.75
CA ARG A 151 6.30 11.91 20.60
C ARG A 151 7.68 12.19 20.02
N GLN A 152 7.80 13.17 19.11
CA GLN A 152 9.07 13.51 18.47
C GLN A 152 10.21 13.77 19.45
N ASP A 153 9.95 14.52 20.52
CA ASP A 153 10.96 14.83 21.54
C ASP A 153 11.43 13.59 22.31
N ARG A 154 10.64 12.52 22.29
CA ARG A 154 10.89 11.26 23.02
C ARG A 154 11.08 10.07 22.08
N ILE A 155 11.35 10.29 20.79
CA ILE A 155 11.43 9.22 19.78
C ILE A 155 12.54 8.19 20.08
N LYS A 156 13.60 8.60 20.76
CA LYS A 156 14.70 7.72 21.17
C LYS A 156 14.41 6.92 22.44
N SER A 157 13.31 7.22 23.13
CA SER A 157 12.93 6.52 24.36
C SER A 157 12.42 5.10 24.07
N PRO A 158 12.83 4.09 24.86
CA PRO A 158 12.31 2.72 24.74
C PRO A 158 10.79 2.65 24.92
N TRP A 159 10.23 3.52 25.74
CA TRP A 159 8.79 3.58 25.97
C TRP A 159 8.00 4.02 24.74
N THR A 160 8.58 4.90 23.93
CA THR A 160 7.96 5.30 22.65
C THR A 160 7.96 4.14 21.66
N ILE A 161 9.07 3.41 21.58
CA ILE A 161 9.19 2.24 20.72
C ILE A 161 8.21 1.14 21.15
N LEU A 162 8.21 0.83 22.46
CA LEU A 162 7.25 -0.16 23.00
C LEU A 162 5.80 0.28 22.76
N GLY A 163 5.48 1.56 22.96
CA GLY A 163 4.15 2.11 22.74
C GLY A 163 3.68 1.94 21.31
N VAL A 164 4.52 2.25 20.30
CA VAL A 164 4.12 2.08 18.89
C VAL A 164 4.02 0.60 18.51
N LEU A 165 4.82 -0.29 19.10
CA LEU A 165 4.68 -1.73 18.91
C LEU A 165 3.38 -2.26 19.52
N CYS A 166 2.95 -1.72 20.67
CA CYS A 166 1.63 -2.02 21.23
C CYS A 166 0.48 -1.55 20.34
N VAL A 167 0.66 -0.42 19.62
CA VAL A 167 -0.32 0.06 18.63
C VAL A 167 -0.34 -0.83 17.38
N LEU A 168 0.82 -1.33 16.93
CA LEU A 168 0.90 -2.28 15.83
C LEU A 168 0.26 -3.63 16.18
N GLY A 169 0.47 -4.13 17.41
CA GLY A 169 0.17 -5.52 17.83
C GLY A 169 -1.24 -5.99 17.48
N PRO A 170 -2.32 -5.32 17.94
CA PRO A 170 -3.69 -5.76 17.70
C PRO A 170 -4.05 -5.89 16.20
N PRO A 171 -3.88 -4.87 15.32
CA PRO A 171 -4.20 -5.02 13.91
C PRO A 171 -3.29 -6.05 13.22
N TRP A 172 -2.03 -6.15 13.60
CA TRP A 172 -1.10 -7.12 13.04
C TRP A 172 -1.50 -8.58 13.36
N ILE A 173 -1.90 -8.85 14.61
CA ILE A 173 -2.40 -10.18 15.03
C ILE A 173 -3.69 -10.51 14.28
N LEU A 174 -4.63 -9.56 14.18
CA LEU A 174 -5.89 -9.78 13.47
C LEU A 174 -5.67 -10.10 11.99
N VAL A 175 -4.73 -9.43 11.33
CA VAL A 175 -4.35 -9.70 9.94
C VAL A 175 -3.68 -11.07 9.80
N LEU A 176 -2.83 -11.47 10.75
CA LEU A 176 -2.24 -12.82 10.77
C LEU A 176 -3.31 -13.91 10.95
N MET A 177 -4.35 -13.65 11.76
CA MET A 177 -5.48 -14.57 11.93
C MET A 177 -6.35 -14.70 10.66
N GLN A 178 -6.23 -13.76 9.71
CA GLN A 178 -6.84 -13.84 8.37
C GLN A 178 -5.95 -14.57 7.35
N PRO A 179 -4.98 -15.37 7.74
CA PRO A 179 -3.74 -15.85 7.09
C PRO A 179 -3.17 -14.90 6.00
N ASP A 180 -3.19 -13.58 6.24
CA ASP A 180 -2.69 -12.57 5.30
C ASP A 180 -1.26 -12.13 5.68
N LEU A 181 -0.28 -12.96 5.32
CA LEU A 181 1.14 -12.69 5.56
C LEU A 181 1.62 -11.44 4.81
N GLY A 182 1.11 -11.23 3.59
CA GLY A 182 1.48 -10.08 2.77
C GLY A 182 1.18 -8.77 3.47
N THR A 183 -0.06 -8.54 3.85
CA THR A 183 -0.47 -7.32 4.55
C THR A 183 0.24 -7.17 5.90
N SER A 184 0.46 -8.28 6.64
CA SER A 184 1.17 -8.24 7.92
C SER A 184 2.61 -7.73 7.77
N LEU A 185 3.31 -8.14 6.72
CA LEU A 185 4.66 -7.65 6.41
C LEU A 185 4.66 -6.18 5.99
N VAL A 186 3.65 -5.73 5.21
CA VAL A 186 3.50 -4.32 4.84
C VAL A 186 3.36 -3.43 6.07
N LEU A 187 2.56 -3.84 7.07
CA LEU A 187 2.38 -3.08 8.32
C LEU A 187 3.70 -2.93 9.09
N VAL A 188 4.47 -4.02 9.22
CA VAL A 188 5.77 -4.02 9.89
C VAL A 188 6.78 -3.16 9.13
N ALA A 189 6.88 -3.31 7.82
CA ALA A 189 7.78 -2.53 6.97
C ALA A 189 7.45 -1.03 7.02
N THR A 190 6.16 -0.69 6.98
CA THR A 190 5.68 0.69 7.09
C THR A 190 6.08 1.31 8.44
N LEU A 191 5.89 0.58 9.55
CA LEU A 191 6.32 1.06 10.86
C LEU A 191 7.85 1.22 10.94
N ALA A 192 8.62 0.26 10.41
CA ALA A 192 10.09 0.34 10.41
C ALA A 192 10.57 1.58 9.65
N GLY A 193 10.01 1.86 8.46
CA GLY A 193 10.31 3.06 7.70
C GLY A 193 9.91 4.35 8.42
N LEU A 194 8.77 4.37 9.09
CA LEU A 194 8.32 5.52 9.88
C LEU A 194 9.21 5.76 11.10
N LEU A 195 9.65 4.71 11.80
CA LEU A 195 10.61 4.82 12.89
C LEU A 195 11.96 5.38 12.39
N PHE A 196 12.44 4.92 11.24
CA PHE A 196 13.65 5.45 10.62
C PHE A 196 13.50 6.93 10.27
N MET A 197 12.42 7.31 9.60
CA MET A 197 12.15 8.69 9.17
C MET A 197 11.86 9.64 10.35
N SER A 198 11.33 9.12 11.46
CA SER A 198 11.11 9.91 12.68
C SER A 198 12.40 10.17 13.48
N GLY A 199 13.52 9.58 13.09
CA GLY A 199 14.80 9.73 13.79
C GLY A 199 14.94 8.82 15.02
N ALA A 200 14.27 7.68 15.06
CA ALA A 200 14.49 6.65 16.08
C ALA A 200 15.95 6.19 16.07
N SER A 201 16.46 5.81 17.23
CA SER A 201 17.85 5.36 17.35
C SER A 201 18.09 4.12 16.48
N LEU A 202 19.19 4.12 15.70
CA LEU A 202 19.61 2.95 14.91
C LEU A 202 19.83 1.71 15.78
N LEU A 203 20.16 1.89 17.05
CA LEU A 203 20.25 0.78 18.02
C LEU A 203 18.88 0.08 18.17
N TRP A 204 17.79 0.82 18.29
CA TRP A 204 16.44 0.25 18.38
C TRP A 204 16.02 -0.43 17.08
N LEU A 205 16.31 0.17 15.94
CA LEU A 205 16.05 -0.47 14.65
C LEU A 205 16.87 -1.75 14.50
N GLY A 206 18.15 -1.73 14.90
CA GLY A 206 19.00 -2.90 14.91
C GLY A 206 18.52 -3.99 15.87
N THR A 207 18.10 -3.64 17.10
CA THR A 207 17.54 -4.61 18.04
C THR A 207 16.23 -5.21 17.56
N LEU A 208 15.32 -4.41 16.99
CA LEU A 208 14.08 -4.91 16.39
C LEU A 208 14.36 -5.86 15.23
N SER A 209 15.24 -5.48 14.30
CA SER A 209 15.65 -6.35 13.19
C SER A 209 16.31 -7.63 13.70
N GLY A 210 17.21 -7.52 14.66
CA GLY A 210 17.85 -8.66 15.30
C GLY A 210 16.86 -9.60 16.00
N THR A 211 15.84 -9.03 16.67
CA THR A 211 14.77 -9.83 17.30
C THR A 211 13.95 -10.58 16.24
N VAL A 212 13.62 -9.93 15.11
CA VAL A 212 12.92 -10.60 14.01
C VAL A 212 13.75 -11.75 13.45
N VAL A 213 15.05 -11.54 13.20
CA VAL A 213 15.96 -12.59 12.72
C VAL A 213 16.08 -13.72 13.73
N ALA A 214 16.25 -13.42 15.02
CA ALA A 214 16.33 -14.43 16.08
C ALA A 214 15.01 -15.22 16.25
N ALA A 215 13.87 -14.62 15.90
CA ALA A 215 12.56 -15.28 15.95
C ALA A 215 12.32 -16.23 14.76
N ILE A 216 13.09 -16.14 13.66
CA ILE A 216 12.87 -16.96 12.44
C ILE A 216 12.79 -18.45 12.76
N PRO A 217 13.71 -19.10 13.52
CA PRO A 217 13.63 -20.54 13.78
C PRO A 217 12.36 -20.91 14.54
N PHE A 218 11.93 -20.07 15.48
CA PHE A 218 10.71 -20.30 16.25
C PHE A 218 9.45 -20.13 15.37
N VAL A 219 9.40 -19.09 14.56
CA VAL A 219 8.29 -18.86 13.61
C VAL A 219 8.22 -20.00 12.61
N TRP A 220 9.36 -20.43 12.06
CA TRP A 220 9.44 -21.54 11.12
C TRP A 220 8.81 -22.82 11.69
N SER A 221 9.10 -23.16 12.93
CA SER A 221 8.55 -24.37 13.57
C SER A 221 7.03 -24.31 13.84
N ARG A 222 6.42 -23.12 13.75
CA ARG A 222 4.99 -22.90 13.95
C ARG A 222 4.21 -22.62 12.65
N MET A 223 4.93 -22.48 11.53
CA MET A 223 4.30 -22.26 10.22
C MET A 223 3.63 -23.54 9.73
N ALA A 224 2.48 -23.38 9.08
CA ALA A 224 1.80 -24.47 8.39
C ALA A 224 2.63 -24.93 7.17
N ASP A 225 2.49 -26.20 6.79
CA ASP A 225 3.26 -26.82 5.69
C ASP A 225 3.19 -26.03 4.38
N TYR A 226 2.02 -25.50 4.03
CA TYR A 226 1.86 -24.69 2.83
C TYR A 226 2.64 -23.36 2.87
N GLN A 227 2.84 -22.78 4.07
CA GLN A 227 3.62 -21.54 4.25
C GLN A 227 5.11 -21.84 4.11
N GLN A 228 5.57 -22.93 4.71
CA GLN A 228 6.95 -23.40 4.57
C GLN A 228 7.26 -23.74 3.10
N ALA A 229 6.34 -24.45 2.41
CA ALA A 229 6.48 -24.78 1.00
C ALA A 229 6.65 -23.52 0.13
N ARG A 230 5.87 -22.46 0.38
CA ARG A 230 6.00 -21.17 -0.34
C ARG A 230 7.37 -20.51 -0.15
N ILE A 231 7.97 -20.62 1.03
CA ILE A 231 9.32 -20.07 1.28
C ILE A 231 10.37 -20.93 0.59
N LEU A 232 10.27 -22.25 0.68
CA LEU A 232 11.20 -23.17 0.03
C LEU A 232 11.17 -23.08 -1.50
N THR A 233 10.02 -22.76 -2.06
CA THR A 233 9.82 -22.54 -3.52
C THR A 233 10.72 -21.43 -4.09
N VAL A 234 11.13 -20.43 -3.27
CA VAL A 234 12.09 -19.40 -3.71
C VAL A 234 13.45 -20.02 -4.03
N LEU A 235 13.87 -21.00 -3.26
CA LEU A 235 15.17 -21.66 -3.44
C LEU A 235 15.16 -22.64 -4.62
N ASN A 236 14.06 -23.37 -4.80
CA ASN A 236 13.90 -24.32 -5.90
C ASN A 236 12.42 -24.48 -6.29
N PRO A 237 11.89 -23.64 -7.21
CA PRO A 237 10.51 -23.74 -7.66
C PRO A 237 10.24 -25.05 -8.43
N TRP A 238 11.26 -25.68 -9.00
CA TRP A 238 11.18 -26.93 -9.74
C TRP A 238 11.09 -28.18 -8.87
N ALA A 239 11.21 -28.05 -7.55
CA ALA A 239 11.00 -29.17 -6.63
C ALA A 239 9.54 -29.67 -6.63
N ASP A 240 8.58 -28.76 -6.85
CA ASP A 240 7.15 -29.07 -6.97
C ASP A 240 6.52 -28.20 -8.06
N PRO A 241 6.72 -28.54 -9.35
CA PRO A 241 6.29 -27.70 -10.48
C PRO A 241 4.78 -27.59 -10.65
N GLN A 242 3.99 -28.54 -10.11
CA GLN A 242 2.53 -28.58 -10.23
C GLN A 242 1.80 -28.10 -8.96
N GLY A 243 2.53 -27.97 -7.84
CA GLY A 243 2.01 -27.47 -6.57
C GLY A 243 2.52 -26.06 -6.24
N ALA A 244 3.31 -25.95 -5.16
CA ALA A 244 3.78 -24.66 -4.65
C ALA A 244 4.63 -23.87 -5.66
N GLY A 245 5.40 -24.53 -6.52
CA GLY A 245 6.24 -23.91 -7.56
C GLY A 245 5.49 -23.41 -8.77
N TYR A 246 4.28 -23.91 -9.04
CA TYR A 246 3.54 -23.64 -10.27
C TYR A 246 3.41 -22.14 -10.57
N GLN A 247 2.96 -21.35 -9.59
CA GLN A 247 2.75 -19.92 -9.76
C GLN A 247 4.03 -19.15 -10.10
N VAL A 248 5.14 -19.49 -9.44
CA VAL A 248 6.45 -18.85 -9.67
C VAL A 248 7.00 -19.19 -11.05
N ILE A 249 6.92 -20.49 -11.44
CA ILE A 249 7.39 -20.95 -12.75
C ILE A 249 6.61 -20.27 -13.87
N GLN A 250 5.27 -20.21 -13.75
CA GLN A 250 4.45 -19.54 -14.73
C GLN A 250 4.75 -18.04 -14.82
N ALA A 251 4.96 -17.37 -13.67
CA ALA A 251 5.30 -15.94 -13.64
C ALA A 251 6.66 -15.68 -14.31
N GLN A 252 7.68 -16.47 -14.01
CA GLN A 252 8.98 -16.37 -14.65
C GLN A 252 8.91 -16.69 -16.15
N THR A 253 8.10 -17.67 -16.54
CA THR A 253 7.89 -18.00 -17.96
C THR A 253 7.24 -16.83 -18.71
N ALA A 254 6.25 -16.16 -18.11
CA ALA A 254 5.62 -14.96 -18.68
C ALA A 254 6.64 -13.81 -18.87
N VAL A 255 7.42 -13.51 -17.84
CA VAL A 255 8.48 -12.47 -17.92
C VAL A 255 9.47 -12.79 -19.02
N ASN A 256 9.96 -14.04 -19.10
CA ASN A 256 10.90 -14.46 -20.13
C ASN A 256 10.29 -14.41 -21.55
N ALA A 257 9.02 -14.73 -21.67
CA ALA A 257 8.28 -14.72 -22.95
C ALA A 257 8.08 -13.32 -23.54
N GLY A 258 8.10 -12.26 -22.68
CA GLY A 258 7.95 -10.88 -23.12
C GLY A 258 9.14 -10.30 -23.88
N GLY A 259 10.36 -10.80 -23.64
CA GLY A 259 11.57 -10.28 -24.28
C GLY A 259 11.74 -8.77 -24.09
N LEU A 260 12.31 -8.08 -25.10
CA LEU A 260 12.55 -6.63 -25.01
C LEU A 260 11.28 -5.79 -25.25
N ALA A 261 10.50 -6.11 -26.29
CA ALA A 261 9.40 -5.27 -26.76
C ALA A 261 8.00 -5.79 -26.35
N GLY A 262 7.92 -6.98 -25.76
CA GLY A 262 6.64 -7.61 -25.41
C GLY A 262 5.95 -8.29 -26.60
N LYS A 263 4.89 -9.03 -26.30
CA LYS A 263 4.03 -9.69 -27.29
C LYS A 263 2.92 -8.79 -27.82
N GLY A 264 2.73 -7.62 -27.23
CA GLY A 264 1.59 -6.73 -27.47
C GLY A 264 0.41 -7.01 -26.52
N LEU A 265 -0.42 -5.99 -26.31
CA LEU A 265 -1.62 -6.10 -25.47
C LEU A 265 -2.55 -7.18 -26.00
N THR A 266 -3.16 -7.94 -25.10
CA THR A 266 -4.07 -9.08 -25.36
C THR A 266 -3.45 -10.32 -25.99
N ASN A 267 -2.16 -10.31 -26.24
CA ASN A 267 -1.42 -11.42 -26.87
C ASN A 267 -0.60 -12.25 -25.85
N GLY A 268 -0.82 -12.07 -24.58
CA GLY A 268 -0.23 -12.89 -23.52
C GLY A 268 -0.69 -14.35 -23.70
N ALA A 269 0.26 -15.30 -23.76
CA ALA A 269 -0.02 -16.72 -23.99
C ALA A 269 0.15 -17.56 -22.72
N VAL A 270 0.79 -17.00 -21.68
CA VAL A 270 1.04 -17.72 -20.43
C VAL A 270 -0.17 -17.61 -19.51
N SER A 271 -0.77 -18.76 -19.16
CA SER A 271 -1.86 -18.81 -18.19
C SER A 271 -1.32 -18.56 -16.78
N LEU A 272 -1.49 -17.34 -16.29
CA LEU A 272 -1.10 -16.95 -14.94
C LEU A 272 -2.28 -17.07 -13.99
N PRO A 273 -2.19 -17.90 -12.93
CA PRO A 273 -3.18 -17.87 -11.87
C PRO A 273 -3.19 -16.48 -11.21
N VAL A 274 -4.38 -15.95 -10.88
CA VAL A 274 -4.52 -14.64 -10.22
C VAL A 274 -3.81 -13.50 -10.97
N SER A 275 -3.82 -13.58 -12.31
CA SER A 275 -3.11 -12.66 -13.23
C SER A 275 -3.52 -11.19 -13.08
N THR A 276 -4.75 -10.93 -12.64
CA THR A 276 -5.26 -9.55 -12.45
C THR A 276 -4.83 -8.89 -11.15
N THR A 277 -4.44 -9.66 -10.13
CA THR A 277 -4.12 -9.15 -8.80
C THR A 277 -2.64 -9.29 -8.47
N ASP A 278 -2.22 -10.46 -7.99
CA ASP A 278 -0.89 -10.63 -7.41
C ASP A 278 0.21 -10.73 -8.47
N PHE A 279 -0.10 -11.33 -9.62
CA PHE A 279 0.85 -11.55 -10.72
C PHE A 279 0.67 -10.61 -11.91
N VAL A 280 0.02 -9.46 -11.70
CA VAL A 280 -0.16 -8.43 -12.76
C VAL A 280 1.16 -7.98 -13.38
N TRP A 281 2.24 -7.96 -12.60
CA TRP A 281 3.58 -7.65 -13.10
C TRP A 281 4.06 -8.65 -14.15
N GLY A 282 3.73 -9.94 -14.00
CA GLY A 282 4.07 -10.98 -14.97
C GLY A 282 3.36 -10.76 -16.31
N VAL A 283 2.07 -10.43 -16.28
CA VAL A 283 1.28 -10.08 -17.48
C VAL A 283 1.84 -8.84 -18.15
N LEU A 284 2.13 -7.80 -17.35
CA LEU A 284 2.72 -6.56 -17.85
C LEU A 284 4.06 -6.80 -18.56
N ALA A 285 4.92 -7.63 -17.94
CA ALA A 285 6.22 -7.96 -18.51
C ALA A 285 6.10 -8.83 -19.77
N GLU A 286 5.12 -9.75 -19.87
CA GLU A 286 4.86 -10.53 -21.05
C GLU A 286 4.36 -9.67 -22.23
N GLU A 287 3.40 -8.78 -21.97
CA GLU A 287 2.74 -8.01 -23.01
C GLU A 287 3.51 -6.78 -23.46
N LEU A 288 4.11 -6.03 -22.51
CA LEU A 288 4.86 -4.81 -22.80
C LEU A 288 6.38 -5.02 -22.85
N GLY A 289 6.86 -6.20 -22.50
CA GLY A 289 8.26 -6.56 -22.49
C GLY A 289 9.09 -5.81 -21.44
N PHE A 290 10.41 -5.95 -21.55
CA PHE A 290 11.35 -5.29 -20.66
C PHE A 290 11.23 -3.76 -20.68
N ILE A 291 10.99 -3.16 -21.86
CA ILE A 291 10.85 -1.70 -22.01
C ILE A 291 9.62 -1.21 -21.22
N GLY A 292 8.47 -1.86 -21.37
CA GLY A 292 7.26 -1.50 -20.63
C GLY A 292 7.43 -1.66 -19.12
N ALA A 293 8.07 -2.76 -18.70
CA ALA A 293 8.38 -3.02 -17.30
C ALA A 293 9.26 -1.91 -16.69
N ILE A 294 10.33 -1.49 -17.40
CA ILE A 294 11.20 -0.39 -16.96
C ILE A 294 10.43 0.95 -16.87
N VAL A 295 9.56 1.26 -17.82
CA VAL A 295 8.75 2.49 -17.79
C VAL A 295 7.88 2.52 -16.52
N VAL A 296 7.23 1.40 -16.17
CA VAL A 296 6.40 1.33 -14.97
C VAL A 296 7.25 1.42 -13.69
N LEU A 297 8.44 0.81 -13.65
CA LEU A 297 9.38 0.97 -12.51
C LEU A 297 9.87 2.41 -12.36
N ILE A 298 10.13 3.10 -13.46
CA ILE A 298 10.49 4.53 -13.43
C ILE A 298 9.32 5.35 -12.87
N LEU A 299 8.08 5.09 -13.28
CA LEU A 299 6.91 5.77 -12.74
C LEU A 299 6.74 5.55 -11.23
N PHE A 300 6.95 4.31 -10.74
CA PHE A 300 6.96 4.04 -9.29
C PHE A 300 8.09 4.78 -8.58
N THR A 301 9.28 4.80 -9.15
CA THR A 301 10.44 5.52 -8.59
C THR A 301 10.14 7.01 -8.49
N LEU A 302 9.56 7.60 -9.54
CA LEU A 302 9.15 9.02 -9.55
C LEU A 302 8.04 9.31 -8.53
N LEU A 303 7.05 8.42 -8.39
CA LEU A 303 6.00 8.54 -7.39
C LEU A 303 6.57 8.51 -5.96
N ILE A 304 7.41 7.52 -5.65
CA ILE A 304 8.05 7.36 -4.33
C ILE A 304 8.96 8.55 -4.04
N TRP A 305 9.78 8.96 -5.02
CA TRP A 305 10.61 10.15 -4.90
C TRP A 305 9.78 11.39 -4.59
N ARG A 306 8.63 11.58 -5.28
CA ARG A 306 7.77 12.72 -5.05
C ARG A 306 7.14 12.70 -3.66
N LEU A 307 6.75 11.52 -3.16
CA LEU A 307 6.28 11.35 -1.77
C LEU A 307 7.37 11.74 -0.76
N LEU A 308 8.62 11.33 -0.99
CA LEU A 308 9.75 11.72 -0.13
C LEU A 308 10.02 13.23 -0.19
N VAL A 309 9.89 13.85 -1.36
CA VAL A 309 9.98 15.32 -1.49
C VAL A 309 8.85 16.02 -0.74
N CYS A 310 7.61 15.48 -0.77
CA CYS A 310 6.50 15.99 0.04
C CYS A 310 6.81 15.86 1.54
N SER A 311 7.36 14.72 1.97
CA SER A 311 7.80 14.50 3.35
C SER A 311 8.84 15.52 3.78
N TRP A 312 9.90 15.72 2.98
CA TRP A 312 10.95 16.70 3.29
C TRP A 312 10.43 18.14 3.37
N ARG A 313 9.50 18.49 2.49
CA ARG A 313 8.94 19.83 2.42
C ARG A 313 7.85 20.10 3.46
N ALA A 314 7.39 19.10 4.17
CA ALA A 314 6.35 19.24 5.17
C ALA A 314 6.82 20.10 6.36
N THR A 315 5.97 21.00 6.80
CA THR A 315 6.25 21.89 7.95
C THR A 315 5.79 21.28 9.27
N GLU A 316 4.84 20.35 9.21
CA GLU A 316 4.32 19.66 10.39
C GLU A 316 4.81 18.21 10.45
N PRO A 317 5.20 17.72 11.64
CA PRO A 317 5.68 16.36 11.83
C PRO A 317 4.71 15.27 11.37
N PHE A 318 3.42 15.47 11.58
CA PHE A 318 2.40 14.53 11.12
C PHE A 318 2.37 14.42 9.59
N ALA A 319 2.38 15.55 8.88
CA ALA A 319 2.39 15.58 7.41
C ALA A 319 3.67 14.95 6.84
N MET A 320 4.83 15.21 7.49
CA MET A 320 6.10 14.60 7.15
C MET A 320 6.04 13.08 7.25
N LEU A 321 5.59 12.56 8.39
CA LEU A 321 5.52 11.12 8.64
C LEU A 321 4.43 10.44 7.81
N LEU A 322 3.30 11.10 7.55
CA LEU A 322 2.26 10.59 6.67
C LEU A 322 2.79 10.33 5.26
N SER A 323 3.51 11.31 4.69
CA SER A 323 4.14 11.19 3.37
C SER A 323 5.22 10.11 3.34
N ALA A 324 6.07 10.06 4.37
CA ALA A 324 7.11 9.03 4.50
C ALA A 324 6.52 7.63 4.65
N GLY A 325 5.44 7.48 5.43
CA GLY A 325 4.75 6.21 5.62
C GLY A 325 4.14 5.70 4.32
N MET A 326 3.50 6.57 3.54
CA MET A 326 3.00 6.18 2.21
C MET A 326 4.14 5.80 1.26
N ALA A 327 5.24 6.56 1.24
CA ALA A 327 6.40 6.23 0.42
C ALA A 327 6.96 4.85 0.76
N THR A 328 7.15 4.56 2.06
CA THR A 328 7.64 3.26 2.54
C THR A 328 6.68 2.13 2.20
N MET A 329 5.38 2.33 2.43
CA MET A 329 4.35 1.34 2.15
C MET A 329 4.34 0.98 0.66
N ILE A 330 4.30 1.96 -0.23
CA ILE A 330 4.31 1.75 -1.69
C ILE A 330 5.63 1.11 -2.13
N PHE A 331 6.77 1.61 -1.65
CA PHE A 331 8.08 1.05 -1.96
C PHE A 331 8.15 -0.44 -1.61
N PHE A 332 7.76 -0.81 -0.39
CA PHE A 332 7.78 -2.20 0.05
C PHE A 332 6.87 -3.09 -0.79
N GLN A 333 5.64 -2.62 -1.10
CA GLN A 333 4.71 -3.37 -1.95
C GLN A 333 5.27 -3.59 -3.36
N VAL A 334 5.87 -2.58 -3.97
CA VAL A 334 6.49 -2.68 -5.30
C VAL A 334 7.65 -3.67 -5.29
N VAL A 335 8.57 -3.54 -4.33
CA VAL A 335 9.74 -4.43 -4.22
C VAL A 335 9.32 -5.88 -4.01
N VAL A 336 8.34 -6.13 -3.16
CA VAL A 336 7.88 -7.51 -2.90
C VAL A 336 7.08 -8.06 -4.08
N ASN A 337 6.17 -7.28 -4.69
CA ASN A 337 5.39 -7.75 -5.84
C ASN A 337 6.28 -8.08 -7.04
N VAL A 338 7.17 -7.17 -7.43
CA VAL A 338 8.13 -7.44 -8.52
C VAL A 338 9.06 -8.59 -8.14
N GLY A 339 9.58 -8.58 -6.91
CA GLY A 339 10.49 -9.62 -6.42
C GLY A 339 9.89 -11.02 -6.43
N MET A 340 8.59 -11.18 -6.07
CA MET A 340 7.96 -12.50 -6.11
C MET A 340 7.72 -13.01 -7.53
N VAL A 341 7.42 -12.13 -8.49
CA VAL A 341 7.23 -12.51 -9.89
C VAL A 341 8.53 -12.98 -10.53
N ILE A 342 9.66 -12.33 -10.19
CA ILE A 342 10.98 -12.75 -10.69
C ILE A 342 11.65 -13.85 -9.83
N GLY A 343 10.99 -14.29 -8.74
CA GLY A 343 11.44 -15.40 -7.90
C GLY A 343 12.50 -15.04 -6.86
N LEU A 344 12.66 -13.76 -6.50
CA LEU A 344 13.60 -13.31 -5.46
C LEU A 344 13.03 -13.40 -4.04
N VAL A 345 11.70 -13.34 -3.90
CA VAL A 345 11.00 -13.43 -2.60
C VAL A 345 9.82 -14.38 -2.71
N PRO A 346 9.35 -14.94 -1.58
CA PRO A 346 8.20 -15.85 -1.58
C PRO A 346 6.93 -15.18 -2.11
N VAL A 347 6.01 -15.99 -2.65
CA VAL A 347 4.69 -15.53 -3.05
C VAL A 347 3.88 -15.12 -1.81
N THR A 348 3.68 -13.82 -1.64
CA THR A 348 3.02 -13.22 -0.48
C THR A 348 1.60 -12.77 -0.74
N GLY A 349 1.19 -12.65 -2.01
CA GLY A 349 -0.13 -12.12 -2.37
C GLY A 349 -0.27 -10.61 -2.13
N ILE A 350 0.82 -9.85 -2.20
CA ILE A 350 0.78 -8.39 -2.08
C ILE A 350 0.48 -7.79 -3.47
N PRO A 351 -0.63 -7.05 -3.63
CA PRO A 351 -0.94 -6.43 -4.91
C PRO A 351 0.01 -5.28 -5.23
N LEU A 352 0.26 -5.06 -6.52
CA LEU A 352 1.04 -3.92 -7.01
C LEU A 352 0.20 -2.63 -6.92
N PRO A 353 0.63 -1.61 -6.15
CA PRO A 353 -0.14 -0.39 -5.93
C PRO A 353 -0.56 0.29 -7.24
N PHE A 354 -1.80 0.74 -7.35
CA PHE A 354 -2.40 1.39 -8.53
C PHE A 354 -2.56 0.52 -9.78
N VAL A 355 -1.76 -0.53 -9.95
CA VAL A 355 -1.72 -1.37 -11.17
C VAL A 355 -2.57 -2.63 -11.01
N SER A 356 -2.47 -3.33 -9.88
CA SER A 356 -3.26 -4.52 -9.62
C SER A 356 -4.77 -4.23 -9.54
N TYR A 357 -5.57 -5.16 -10.04
CA TYR A 357 -7.01 -5.14 -9.83
C TYR A 357 -7.33 -5.30 -8.33
N GLY A 358 -7.91 -4.26 -7.74
CA GLY A 358 -8.30 -4.28 -6.33
C GLY A 358 -8.96 -2.97 -5.93
N GLY A 359 -10.31 -2.95 -5.92
CA GLY A 359 -11.07 -1.75 -5.63
C GLY A 359 -10.73 -1.15 -4.25
N ALA A 360 -10.65 -1.99 -3.21
CA ALA A 360 -10.30 -1.54 -1.86
C ALA A 360 -8.88 -0.93 -1.80
N SER A 361 -7.91 -1.55 -2.49
CA SER A 361 -6.54 -1.05 -2.56
C SER A 361 -6.46 0.29 -3.26
N LEU A 362 -7.06 0.42 -4.45
CA LEU A 362 -7.05 1.65 -5.23
C LEU A 362 -7.73 2.81 -4.47
N VAL A 363 -8.89 2.56 -3.85
CA VAL A 363 -9.62 3.57 -3.07
C VAL A 363 -8.83 4.01 -1.83
N SER A 364 -8.20 3.08 -1.11
CA SER A 364 -7.38 3.40 0.07
C SER A 364 -6.13 4.20 -0.29
N LEU A 365 -5.46 3.86 -1.40
CA LEU A 365 -4.32 4.63 -1.91
C LEU A 365 -4.74 6.02 -2.38
N ALA A 366 -5.88 6.14 -3.07
CA ALA A 366 -6.44 7.43 -3.49
C ALA A 366 -6.79 8.31 -2.28
N ALA A 367 -7.38 7.74 -1.22
CA ALA A 367 -7.63 8.45 0.03
C ALA A 367 -6.34 8.97 0.67
N GLY A 368 -5.28 8.15 0.68
CA GLY A 368 -3.97 8.57 1.16
C GLY A 368 -3.36 9.70 0.34
N LEU A 369 -3.36 9.58 -1.00
CA LEU A 369 -2.87 10.64 -1.88
C LEU A 369 -3.66 11.94 -1.71
N GLY A 370 -5.00 11.87 -1.63
CA GLY A 370 -5.83 13.05 -1.40
C GLY A 370 -5.53 13.71 -0.05
N THR A 371 -5.29 12.91 1.00
CA THR A 371 -4.85 13.44 2.30
C THR A 371 -3.51 14.17 2.18
N LEU A 372 -2.54 13.63 1.42
CA LEU A 372 -1.27 14.30 1.16
C LEU A 372 -1.45 15.58 0.34
N GLN A 373 -2.36 15.60 -0.64
CA GLN A 373 -2.71 16.83 -1.33
C GLN A 373 -3.32 17.87 -0.38
N SER A 374 -4.14 17.42 0.58
CA SER A 374 -4.66 18.30 1.64
C SER A 374 -3.54 18.92 2.48
N THR A 375 -2.48 18.15 2.81
CA THR A 375 -1.31 18.72 3.53
C THR A 375 -0.56 19.75 2.68
N ASN A 376 -0.38 19.50 1.39
CA ASN A 376 0.29 20.40 0.47
C ASN A 376 -0.48 21.72 0.27
N LEU A 377 -1.81 21.62 0.08
CA LEU A 377 -2.67 22.79 -0.13
C LEU A 377 -2.72 23.73 1.08
N ARG A 378 -2.63 23.18 2.29
CA ARG A 378 -2.72 23.94 3.55
C ARG A 378 -1.36 24.24 4.17
N ARG A 379 -0.30 23.94 3.45
CA ARG A 379 1.07 24.24 3.89
C ARG A 379 1.27 25.75 3.94
N GLU A 380 1.54 26.26 5.13
CA GLU A 380 1.98 27.65 5.31
C GLU A 380 3.40 27.79 4.75
N ARG A 381 3.60 28.73 3.82
CA ARG A 381 4.94 29.07 3.37
C ARG A 381 5.57 29.95 4.45
N PRO A 382 6.85 29.74 4.82
CA PRO A 382 7.58 30.75 5.56
C PRO A 382 7.53 32.04 4.73
N GLU A 383 6.99 33.10 5.29
CA GLU A 383 7.12 34.43 4.73
C GLU A 383 8.58 34.86 4.98
N TRP A 384 9.39 34.83 3.92
CA TRP A 384 10.73 35.43 3.93
C TRP A 384 10.61 36.94 3.73
#